data_2bbfd7c38ddf6eb7990e0387265d4342
#
_entry.id   2bbfd7c38ddf6eb7990e0387265d4342
#
_cell.length_a   1.000
_cell.length_b   1.000
_cell.length_c   1.000
_cell.angle_alpha   90.00
_cell.angle_beta   90.00
_cell.angle_gamma   90.00
#
_symmetry.space_group_name_H-M   'P 1'
#
loop_
_entity.id
_entity.type
_entity.pdbx_description
1 polymer ?
#
loop_
_entity_poly.entity_id
_entity_poly.type
_entity_poly.pdbx_seq_one_letter_code
_entity_poly.pdbx_strand_id
1 'polypeptide(L)'
;LSIRRQRQMCIRDRTMEQMNGLVAVNSLMAMVGGTLAAFLAGKNDPGYVHNGPLAGLVAVCAGSNVMHPLGALITGVVAGFIFVKAFALTQNKWKIDDVLGVWPLHGLCGVWGGLAAGIFGLKALGGMGGVSFMSQLIGTGLGVAIALTGGFLIYCLLYTSDAADE
;
A
#
# COMPACT_ATOMS: atom_id res chain seq x y z
N LEU A 1 38.03 -7.51 19.56
CA LEU A 1 37.18 -7.78 18.36
C LEU A 1 35.75 -8.22 18.72
N SER A 2 35.56 -8.96 19.85
CA SER A 2 34.22 -9.43 20.27
C SER A 2 33.31 -8.31 20.80
N ILE A 3 33.83 -7.39 21.61
CA ILE A 3 33.07 -6.29 22.23
C ILE A 3 32.56 -5.30 21.15
N ARG A 4 33.33 -5.05 20.09
CA ARG A 4 32.92 -4.18 18.99
C ARG A 4 31.80 -4.81 18.14
N ARG A 5 31.86 -6.14 17.93
CA ARG A 5 30.78 -6.88 17.25
C ARG A 5 29.51 -6.94 18.10
N GLN A 6 29.64 -7.16 19.42
CA GLN A 6 28.48 -7.13 20.32
C GLN A 6 27.82 -5.76 20.37
N ARG A 7 28.59 -4.65 20.41
CA ARG A 7 28.03 -3.30 20.34
C ARG A 7 27.32 -3.03 19.01
N GLN A 8 27.89 -3.48 17.89
CA GLN A 8 27.24 -3.34 16.58
C GLN A 8 25.97 -4.19 16.47
N MET A 9 25.95 -5.40 17.04
CA MET A 9 24.74 -6.21 17.12
C MET A 9 23.68 -5.54 17.99
N CYS A 10 24.02 -5.08 19.20
CA CYS A 10 23.07 -4.39 20.09
C CYS A 10 22.50 -3.10 19.47
N ILE A 11 23.28 -2.35 18.70
CA ILE A 11 22.79 -1.15 17.98
C ILE A 11 21.86 -1.57 16.83
N ARG A 12 22.19 -2.64 16.13
CA ARG A 12 21.37 -3.19 15.05
C ARG A 12 20.05 -3.74 15.59
N ASP A 13 20.07 -4.45 16.71
CA ASP A 13 18.88 -5.01 17.33
C ASP A 13 17.94 -3.92 17.86
N ARG A 14 18.48 -2.85 18.49
CA ARG A 14 17.68 -1.69 18.91
C ARG A 14 17.03 -0.96 17.73
N THR A 15 17.74 -0.80 16.63
CA THR A 15 17.16 -0.18 15.44
C THR A 15 16.09 -1.05 14.80
N MET A 16 16.24 -2.37 14.87
CA MET A 16 15.21 -3.32 14.38
C MET A 16 13.96 -3.30 15.27
N GLU A 17 14.10 -3.30 16.60
CA GLU A 17 12.98 -3.18 17.52
C GLU A 17 12.21 -1.87 17.34
N GLN A 18 12.92 -0.74 17.20
CA GLN A 18 12.29 0.56 16.94
C GLN A 18 11.57 0.60 15.60
N MET A 19 12.15 0.02 14.55
CA MET A 19 11.50 -0.09 13.24
C MET A 19 10.26 -0.98 13.31
N ASN A 20 10.31 -2.10 14.00
CA ASN A 20 9.16 -3.00 14.18
C ASN A 20 8.00 -2.29 14.89
N GLY A 21 8.29 -1.53 15.95
CA GLY A 21 7.29 -0.72 16.65
C GLY A 21 6.67 0.34 15.75
N LEU A 22 7.49 1.06 14.99
CA LEU A 22 7.00 2.08 14.04
C LEU A 22 6.13 1.48 12.93
N VAL A 23 6.54 0.35 12.36
CA VAL A 23 5.77 -0.39 11.34
C VAL A 23 4.40 -0.80 11.89
N ALA A 24 4.35 -1.34 13.12
CA ALA A 24 3.10 -1.75 13.75
C ALA A 24 2.15 -0.56 13.98
N VAL A 25 2.67 0.55 14.52
CA VAL A 25 1.89 1.78 14.74
C VAL A 25 1.41 2.36 13.41
N ASN A 26 2.26 2.48 12.41
CA ASN A 26 1.90 3.04 11.11
C ASN A 26 0.88 2.18 10.38
N SER A 27 0.99 0.85 10.48
CA SER A 27 0.00 -0.07 9.94
C SER A 27 -1.37 0.14 10.60
N LEU A 28 -1.41 0.23 11.94
CA LEU A 28 -2.65 0.49 12.67
C LEU A 28 -3.26 1.86 12.31
N MET A 29 -2.45 2.90 12.26
CA MET A 29 -2.92 4.25 11.88
C MET A 29 -3.49 4.28 10.47
N ALA A 30 -2.85 3.61 9.51
CA ALA A 30 -3.35 3.52 8.14
C ALA A 30 -4.65 2.69 8.05
N MET A 31 -4.77 1.60 8.82
CA MET A 31 -6.03 0.83 8.92
C MET A 31 -7.16 1.72 9.43
N VAL A 32 -6.94 2.45 10.51
CA VAL A 32 -7.94 3.38 11.08
C VAL A 32 -8.34 4.44 10.05
N GLY A 33 -7.35 5.07 9.38
CA GLY A 33 -7.60 6.04 8.33
C GLY A 33 -8.43 5.48 7.18
N GLY A 34 -8.05 4.30 6.68
CA GLY A 34 -8.75 3.61 5.60
C GLY A 34 -10.20 3.23 5.97
N THR A 35 -10.39 2.73 7.20
CA THR A 35 -11.73 2.41 7.72
C THR A 35 -12.63 3.64 7.79
N LEU A 36 -12.14 4.72 8.39
CA LEU A 36 -12.91 5.97 8.52
C LEU A 36 -13.29 6.54 7.16
N ALA A 37 -12.35 6.57 6.21
CA ALA A 37 -12.60 7.05 4.87
C ALA A 37 -13.60 6.17 4.11
N ALA A 38 -13.46 4.85 4.20
CA ALA A 38 -14.38 3.90 3.58
C ALA A 38 -15.78 3.98 4.18
N PHE A 39 -15.90 4.16 5.50
CA PHE A 39 -17.17 4.37 6.19
C PHE A 39 -17.89 5.62 5.69
N LEU A 40 -17.18 6.75 5.61
CA LEU A 40 -17.76 8.01 5.17
C LEU A 40 -18.08 8.02 3.66
N ALA A 41 -17.14 7.57 2.83
CA ALA A 41 -17.30 7.57 1.37
C ALA A 41 -18.25 6.49 0.86
N GLY A 42 -18.28 5.34 1.53
CA GLY A 42 -19.12 4.18 1.20
C GLY A 42 -20.54 4.24 1.76
N LYS A 43 -20.91 5.34 2.44
CA LYS A 43 -22.27 5.52 2.99
C LYS A 43 -22.72 4.34 3.88
N ASN A 44 -21.85 3.85 4.72
CA ASN A 44 -22.11 2.75 5.65
C ASN A 44 -22.31 1.37 4.98
N ASP A 45 -21.95 1.20 3.72
CA ASP A 45 -21.98 -0.11 3.08
C ASP A 45 -20.95 -1.03 3.75
N PRO A 46 -21.37 -2.21 4.29
CA PRO A 46 -20.45 -3.13 4.97
C PRO A 46 -19.29 -3.60 4.09
N GLY A 47 -19.50 -3.79 2.80
CA GLY A 47 -18.48 -4.22 1.85
C GLY A 47 -17.32 -3.23 1.78
N TYR A 48 -17.61 -1.93 1.75
CA TYR A 48 -16.58 -0.90 1.79
C TYR A 48 -15.91 -0.78 3.16
N VAL A 49 -16.70 -0.85 4.24
CA VAL A 49 -16.18 -0.69 5.61
C VAL A 49 -15.20 -1.83 5.96
N HIS A 50 -15.51 -3.06 5.59
CA HIS A 50 -14.63 -4.21 5.83
C HIS A 50 -13.33 -4.17 5.02
N ASN A 51 -13.36 -3.60 3.82
CA ASN A 51 -12.19 -3.48 2.96
C ASN A 51 -11.39 -2.19 3.19
N GLY A 52 -11.94 -1.22 3.92
CA GLY A 52 -11.27 0.03 4.27
C GLY A 52 -9.92 -0.16 4.98
N PRO A 53 -9.85 -0.98 6.05
CA PRO A 53 -8.59 -1.29 6.72
C PRO A 53 -7.55 -1.87 5.78
N LEU A 54 -7.97 -2.77 4.88
CA LEU A 54 -7.10 -3.39 3.90
C LEU A 54 -6.54 -2.38 2.90
N ALA A 55 -7.36 -1.45 2.41
CA ALA A 55 -6.90 -0.36 1.54
C ALA A 55 -5.81 0.49 2.23
N GLY A 56 -5.99 0.81 3.52
CA GLY A 56 -5.00 1.51 4.33
C GLY A 56 -3.70 0.72 4.49
N LEU A 57 -3.79 -0.58 4.78
CA LEU A 57 -2.63 -1.47 4.91
C LEU A 57 -1.83 -1.57 3.61
N VAL A 58 -2.49 -1.79 2.48
CA VAL A 58 -1.84 -1.85 1.17
C VAL A 58 -1.10 -0.56 0.89
N ALA A 59 -1.73 0.59 1.13
CA ALA A 59 -1.12 1.88 0.86
C ALA A 59 0.08 2.18 1.76
N VAL A 60 0.09 1.73 3.02
CA VAL A 60 1.20 2.02 3.94
C VAL A 60 2.38 1.08 3.77
N CYS A 61 2.21 -0.06 3.08
CA CYS A 61 3.28 -1.08 2.95
C CYS A 61 4.61 -0.51 2.46
N ALA A 62 4.58 0.39 1.48
CA ALA A 62 5.79 0.96 0.89
C ALA A 62 6.55 1.91 1.83
N GLY A 63 5.91 2.44 2.87
CA GLY A 63 6.46 3.49 3.72
C GLY A 63 6.27 3.30 5.22
N SER A 64 5.79 2.14 5.67
CA SER A 64 5.47 1.89 7.08
C SER A 64 6.66 2.09 8.03
N ASN A 65 7.87 1.87 7.56
CA ASN A 65 9.12 2.00 8.32
C ASN A 65 9.74 3.40 8.25
N VAL A 66 9.24 4.30 7.41
CA VAL A 66 9.85 5.62 7.17
C VAL A 66 8.91 6.80 7.42
N MET A 67 7.60 6.58 7.46
CA MET A 67 6.60 7.61 7.68
C MET A 67 6.41 7.95 9.17
N HIS A 68 6.03 9.20 9.43
CA HIS A 68 5.46 9.57 10.73
C HIS A 68 4.03 8.98 10.87
N PRO A 69 3.57 8.58 12.06
CA PRO A 69 2.22 8.01 12.24
C PRO A 69 1.06 8.85 11.68
N LEU A 70 1.15 10.17 11.75
CA LEU A 70 0.16 11.05 11.12
C LEU A 70 0.19 10.95 9.59
N GLY A 71 1.37 10.79 8.99
CA GLY A 71 1.52 10.54 7.56
C GLY A 71 0.88 9.21 7.15
N ALA A 72 1.07 8.17 7.96
CA ALA A 72 0.43 6.87 7.75
C ALA A 72 -1.11 6.95 7.84
N LEU A 73 -1.63 7.69 8.82
CA LEU A 73 -3.08 7.94 8.94
C LEU A 73 -3.64 8.62 7.68
N ILE A 74 -2.99 9.70 7.22
CA ILE A 74 -3.41 10.43 6.01
C ILE A 74 -3.32 9.51 4.78
N THR A 75 -2.25 8.73 4.67
CA THR A 75 -2.08 7.75 3.59
C THR A 75 -3.25 6.76 3.56
N GLY A 76 -3.67 6.25 4.72
CA GLY A 76 -4.82 5.37 4.87
C GLY A 76 -6.14 6.05 4.50
N VAL A 77 -6.38 7.28 4.96
CA VAL A 77 -7.59 8.05 4.63
C VAL A 77 -7.73 8.21 3.11
N VAL A 78 -6.67 8.63 2.44
CA VAL A 78 -6.69 8.80 0.98
C VAL A 78 -6.90 7.46 0.28
N ALA A 79 -6.26 6.39 0.75
CA ALA A 79 -6.44 5.04 0.21
C ALA A 79 -7.90 4.56 0.33
N GLY A 80 -8.55 4.77 1.47
CA GLY A 80 -9.95 4.43 1.66
C GLY A 80 -10.88 5.15 0.68
N PHE A 81 -10.65 6.44 0.44
CA PHE A 81 -11.39 7.20 -0.59
C PHE A 81 -11.12 6.68 -2.01
N ILE A 82 -9.85 6.42 -2.36
CA ILE A 82 -9.47 5.85 -3.67
C ILE A 82 -10.19 4.52 -3.87
N PHE A 83 -10.13 3.64 -2.88
CA PHE A 83 -10.77 2.33 -2.93
C PHE A 83 -12.26 2.42 -3.25
N VAL A 84 -13.03 3.17 -2.44
CA VAL A 84 -14.49 3.26 -2.61
C VAL A 84 -14.86 3.84 -3.98
N LYS A 85 -14.19 4.91 -4.40
CA LYS A 85 -14.48 5.56 -5.68
C LYS A 85 -14.08 4.70 -6.88
N ALA A 86 -12.91 4.08 -6.81
CA ALA A 86 -12.42 3.23 -7.89
C ALA A 86 -13.22 1.93 -8.00
N PHE A 87 -13.60 1.31 -6.88
CA PHE A 87 -14.45 0.13 -6.89
C PHE A 87 -15.82 0.41 -7.55
N ALA A 88 -16.46 1.50 -7.13
CA ALA A 88 -17.73 1.94 -7.74
C ALA A 88 -17.57 2.24 -9.25
N LEU A 89 -16.46 2.85 -9.64
CA LEU A 89 -16.16 3.13 -11.05
C LEU A 89 -15.98 1.84 -11.86
N THR A 90 -15.22 0.89 -11.33
CA THR A 90 -14.93 -0.40 -11.99
C THR A 90 -16.20 -1.19 -12.25
N GLN A 91 -17.04 -1.33 -11.24
CA GLN A 91 -18.28 -2.10 -11.36
C GLN A 91 -19.37 -1.39 -12.15
N ASN A 92 -19.63 -0.11 -11.84
CA ASN A 92 -20.78 0.58 -12.43
C ASN A 92 -20.50 1.14 -13.82
N LYS A 93 -19.31 1.69 -14.08
CA LYS A 93 -18.99 2.34 -15.36
C LYS A 93 -18.26 1.42 -16.32
N TRP A 94 -17.23 0.72 -15.84
CA TRP A 94 -16.47 -0.20 -16.69
C TRP A 94 -17.13 -1.57 -16.82
N LYS A 95 -18.06 -1.90 -15.91
CA LYS A 95 -18.79 -3.19 -15.87
C LYS A 95 -17.84 -4.39 -15.80
N ILE A 96 -16.70 -4.21 -15.11
CA ILE A 96 -15.75 -5.27 -14.85
C ILE A 96 -16.14 -5.90 -13.51
N ASP A 97 -16.32 -7.20 -13.50
CA ASP A 97 -16.67 -7.98 -12.31
C ASP A 97 -15.44 -8.23 -11.46
N ASP A 98 -15.05 -7.23 -10.68
CA ASP A 98 -13.99 -7.33 -9.67
C ASP A 98 -14.63 -7.53 -8.30
N VAL A 99 -15.02 -8.78 -8.01
CA VAL A 99 -15.79 -9.16 -6.82
C VAL A 99 -15.14 -8.71 -5.52
N LEU A 100 -13.81 -8.82 -5.41
CA LEU A 100 -13.06 -8.50 -4.21
C LEU A 100 -12.47 -7.08 -4.23
N GLY A 101 -12.61 -6.36 -5.33
CA GLY A 101 -11.98 -5.05 -5.48
C GLY A 101 -10.45 -5.12 -5.57
N VAL A 102 -9.91 -6.16 -6.18
CA VAL A 102 -8.45 -6.39 -6.27
C VAL A 102 -7.76 -5.24 -6.98
N TRP A 103 -8.32 -4.79 -8.09
CA TRP A 103 -7.78 -3.65 -8.85
C TRP A 103 -7.71 -2.36 -8.01
N PRO A 104 -8.81 -1.86 -7.40
CA PRO A 104 -8.74 -0.65 -6.58
C PRO A 104 -7.92 -0.83 -5.31
N LEU A 105 -7.97 -2.01 -4.65
CA LEU A 105 -7.22 -2.26 -3.42
C LEU A 105 -5.72 -2.37 -3.66
N HIS A 106 -5.30 -3.30 -4.52
CA HIS A 106 -3.87 -3.59 -4.70
C HIS A 106 -3.25 -2.71 -5.79
N GLY A 107 -3.94 -2.49 -6.90
CA GLY A 107 -3.44 -1.66 -7.98
C GLY A 107 -3.35 -0.18 -7.58
N LEU A 108 -4.49 0.45 -7.36
CA LEU A 108 -4.52 1.91 -7.13
C LEU A 108 -4.02 2.32 -5.74
N CYS A 109 -4.44 1.61 -4.66
CA CYS A 109 -3.92 1.93 -3.33
C CYS A 109 -2.43 1.60 -3.20
N GLY A 110 -1.92 0.58 -3.92
CA GLY A 110 -0.48 0.29 -3.97
C GLY A 110 0.32 1.39 -4.66
N VAL A 111 -0.15 1.87 -5.80
CA VAL A 111 0.46 3.02 -6.52
C VAL A 111 0.46 4.27 -5.62
N TRP A 112 -0.68 4.57 -5.01
CA TRP A 112 -0.77 5.66 -4.04
C TRP A 112 0.24 5.50 -2.91
N GLY A 113 0.36 4.29 -2.36
CA GLY A 113 1.29 3.98 -1.27
C GLY A 113 2.75 4.24 -1.63
N GLY A 114 3.17 3.86 -2.83
CA GLY A 114 4.51 4.16 -3.35
C GLY A 114 4.79 5.66 -3.41
N LEU A 115 3.84 6.46 -3.89
CA LEU A 115 3.95 7.92 -3.93
C LEU A 115 3.93 8.53 -2.52
N ALA A 116 3.04 8.07 -1.66
CA ALA A 116 2.91 8.51 -0.27
C ALA A 116 4.20 8.26 0.53
N ALA A 117 4.90 7.14 0.28
CA ALA A 117 6.20 6.87 0.88
C ALA A 117 7.24 7.93 0.50
N GLY A 118 7.23 8.39 -0.75
CA GLY A 118 8.10 9.47 -1.22
C GLY A 118 7.76 10.84 -0.63
N ILE A 119 6.52 11.07 -0.25
CA ILE A 119 6.06 12.34 0.35
C ILE A 119 6.28 12.31 1.87
N PHE A 120 5.63 11.39 2.57
CA PHE A 120 5.59 11.35 4.03
C PHE A 120 6.82 10.72 4.68
N GLY A 121 7.68 10.05 3.89
CA GLY A 121 8.98 9.57 4.36
C GLY A 121 10.05 10.65 4.46
N LEU A 122 9.81 11.87 3.95
CA LEU A 122 10.76 12.98 4.02
C LEU A 122 10.90 13.49 5.47
N LYS A 123 12.14 13.83 5.87
CA LYS A 123 12.41 14.43 7.20
C LYS A 123 11.65 15.73 7.43
N ALA A 124 11.42 16.50 6.39
CA ALA A 124 10.65 17.76 6.46
C ALA A 124 9.20 17.55 6.93
N LEU A 125 8.63 16.36 6.73
CA LEU A 125 7.28 15.99 7.16
C LEU A 125 7.29 15.04 8.38
N GLY A 126 8.40 14.99 9.11
CA GLY A 126 8.54 14.16 10.31
C GLY A 126 8.88 12.70 10.02
N GLY A 127 9.14 12.33 8.76
CA GLY A 127 9.58 10.99 8.39
C GLY A 127 11.05 10.72 8.76
N MET A 128 11.44 9.45 8.67
CA MET A 128 12.81 9.01 8.99
C MET A 128 13.86 9.51 7.97
N GLY A 129 13.43 9.91 6.79
CA GLY A 129 14.30 10.27 5.67
C GLY A 129 14.87 9.05 4.94
N GLY A 130 15.87 9.29 4.09
CA GLY A 130 16.47 8.23 3.28
C GLY A 130 15.65 7.85 2.05
N VAL A 131 14.53 8.51 1.80
CA VAL A 131 13.67 8.36 0.63
C VAL A 131 13.71 9.60 -0.24
N SER A 132 13.56 9.42 -1.55
CA SER A 132 13.40 10.48 -2.53
C SER A 132 12.09 10.29 -3.28
N PHE A 133 11.32 11.35 -3.43
CA PHE A 133 10.06 11.29 -4.19
C PHE A 133 10.28 10.78 -5.62
N MET A 134 11.35 11.25 -6.29
CA MET A 134 11.67 10.81 -7.64
C MET A 134 11.99 9.31 -7.70
N SER A 135 12.75 8.79 -6.74
CA SER A 135 13.05 7.36 -6.67
C SER A 135 11.80 6.53 -6.44
N GLN A 136 10.87 6.99 -5.60
CA GLN A 136 9.59 6.31 -5.36
C GLN A 136 8.69 6.37 -6.59
N LEU A 137 8.67 7.49 -7.30
CA LEU A 137 7.90 7.63 -8.55
C LEU A 137 8.41 6.65 -9.63
N ILE A 138 9.72 6.59 -9.84
CA ILE A 138 10.34 5.66 -10.81
C ILE A 138 10.10 4.21 -10.38
N GLY A 139 10.34 3.88 -9.10
CA GLY A 139 10.13 2.53 -8.57
C GLY A 139 8.69 2.06 -8.69
N THR A 140 7.74 2.92 -8.36
CA THR A 140 6.30 2.64 -8.48
C THR A 140 5.91 2.44 -9.95
N GLY A 141 6.39 3.32 -10.84
CA GLY A 141 6.15 3.21 -12.29
C GLY A 141 6.71 1.90 -12.87
N LEU A 142 7.93 1.54 -12.50
CA LEU A 142 8.54 0.28 -12.90
C LEU A 142 7.77 -0.94 -12.35
N GLY A 143 7.35 -0.88 -11.09
CA GLY A 143 6.52 -1.94 -10.48
C GLY A 143 5.20 -2.14 -11.21
N VAL A 144 4.51 -1.05 -11.58
CA VAL A 144 3.28 -1.11 -12.38
C VAL A 144 3.54 -1.72 -13.76
N ALA A 145 4.63 -1.31 -14.44
CA ALA A 145 4.98 -1.85 -15.76
C ALA A 145 5.25 -3.35 -15.71
N ILE A 146 6.00 -3.82 -14.71
CA ILE A 146 6.29 -5.25 -14.49
C ILE A 146 5.01 -6.03 -14.17
N ALA A 147 4.15 -5.48 -13.29
CA ALA A 147 2.90 -6.14 -12.91
C ALA A 147 1.94 -6.27 -14.10
N LEU A 148 1.79 -5.23 -14.92
CA LEU A 148 0.94 -5.28 -16.12
C LEU A 148 1.48 -6.25 -17.16
N THR A 149 2.79 -6.22 -17.43
CA THR A 149 3.42 -7.12 -18.41
C THR A 149 3.35 -8.57 -17.94
N GLY A 150 3.70 -8.84 -16.68
CA GLY A 150 3.66 -10.18 -16.10
C GLY A 150 2.24 -10.73 -16.02
N GLY A 151 1.28 -9.92 -15.58
CA GLY A 151 -0.13 -10.29 -15.54
C GLY A 151 -0.69 -10.60 -16.92
N PHE A 152 -0.38 -9.78 -17.92
CA PHE A 152 -0.79 -10.03 -19.30
C PHE A 152 -0.23 -11.34 -19.85
N LEU A 153 1.08 -11.59 -19.65
CA LEU A 153 1.71 -12.83 -20.13
C LEU A 153 1.13 -14.06 -19.45
N ILE A 154 0.94 -14.02 -18.12
CA ILE A 154 0.37 -15.14 -17.37
C ILE A 154 -1.07 -15.41 -17.83
N TYR A 155 -1.87 -14.35 -17.97
CA TYR A 155 -3.26 -14.48 -18.44
C TYR A 155 -3.32 -15.09 -19.85
N CYS A 156 -2.49 -14.60 -20.78
CA CYS A 156 -2.42 -15.16 -22.13
C CYS A 156 -2.02 -16.64 -22.13
N LEU A 157 -1.05 -17.04 -21.31
CA LEU A 157 -0.61 -18.44 -21.21
C LEU A 157 -1.72 -19.33 -20.64
N LEU A 158 -2.40 -18.91 -19.59
CA LEU A 158 -3.50 -19.67 -18.98
C LEU A 158 -4.67 -19.80 -19.95
N TYR A 159 -5.06 -18.70 -20.59
CA TYR A 159 -6.17 -18.71 -21.56
C TYR A 159 -5.90 -19.63 -22.77
N THR A 160 -4.66 -19.65 -23.26
CA THR A 160 -4.28 -20.56 -24.37
C THR A 160 -4.20 -22.01 -23.95
N SER A 161 -3.87 -22.33 -22.69
CA SER A 161 -3.86 -23.71 -22.20
C SER A 161 -5.28 -24.26 -22.02
N ASP A 162 -6.20 -23.47 -21.45
CA ASP A 162 -7.61 -23.87 -21.30
C ASP A 162 -8.30 -24.11 -22.65
N ALA A 163 -7.95 -23.32 -23.68
CA ALA A 163 -8.47 -23.51 -25.03
C ALA A 163 -7.89 -24.76 -25.76
N ALA A 164 -6.83 -25.38 -25.22
CA ALA A 164 -6.26 -26.61 -25.76
C ALA A 164 -6.90 -27.88 -25.17
N ASP A 165 -7.65 -27.74 -24.08
CA ASP A 165 -8.31 -28.84 -23.37
C ASP A 165 -9.80 -29.02 -23.80
N GLU A 166 -10.35 -28.12 -24.63
CA GLU A 166 -11.65 -28.21 -25.31
C GLU A 166 -11.49 -28.79 -26.73
#